data_2cdc7ebb2fa10be2acb2348ba4e18236
#
_entry.id   2cdc7ebb2fa10be2acb2348ba4e18236
#
_cell.length_a   1.000
_cell.length_b   1.000
_cell.length_c   1.000
_cell.angle_alpha   90.00
_cell.angle_beta   90.00
_cell.angle_gamma   90.00
#
_symmetry.space_group_name_H-M   'P 1'
#
loop_
_entity.id
_entity.type
_entity.pdbx_description
1 polymer ?
#
loop_
_entity_poly.entity_id
_entity_poly.type
_entity_poly.pdbx_seq_one_letter_code
_entity_poly.pdbx_strand_id
1 'polypeptide(L)'
;MNNELRLLSKVLESRDLAPLFDRGVKDAWFVDGEVKRVWVFVRDHFSKYAECPSLEVVTQNFPSWKQHESPDALEYLIDSVVATRRSSSFLKMLESAATTYGSTKDHEEGLRIVQAGIIGLEEDGLGKTSDVNLIDEPQKRWDEYTFRKNNP
;
A
#
# COMPACT_ATOMS: atom_id res chain seq x y z
N MET A 1 6.13 -5.48 15.79
CA MET A 1 5.17 -6.48 15.30
C MET A 1 4.91 -6.24 13.82
N ASN A 2 4.78 -7.31 13.07
CA ASN A 2 4.65 -7.24 11.62
C ASN A 2 3.19 -6.94 11.21
N ASN A 3 2.95 -5.72 10.74
CA ASN A 3 1.61 -5.29 10.32
C ASN A 3 1.11 -6.04 9.10
N GLU A 4 2.02 -6.49 8.23
CA GLU A 4 1.65 -7.28 7.05
C GLU A 4 1.07 -8.63 7.48
N LEU A 5 1.69 -9.27 8.46
CA LEU A 5 1.20 -10.53 9.01
C LEU A 5 -0.17 -10.34 9.67
N ARG A 6 -0.34 -9.26 10.42
CA ARG A 6 -1.62 -8.93 11.06
C ARG A 6 -2.72 -8.70 10.02
N LEU A 7 -2.39 -7.94 8.98
CA LEU A 7 -3.34 -7.66 7.90
C LEU A 7 -3.78 -8.94 7.21
N LEU A 8 -2.83 -9.75 6.78
CA LEU A 8 -3.16 -10.97 6.05
C LEU A 8 -3.89 -11.98 6.94
N SER A 9 -3.51 -12.07 8.22
CA SER A 9 -4.23 -12.90 9.19
C SER A 9 -5.68 -12.46 9.32
N LYS A 10 -5.92 -11.15 9.36
CA LYS A 10 -7.29 -10.62 9.45
C LYS A 10 -8.09 -10.93 8.20
N VAL A 11 -7.47 -10.81 7.03
CA VAL A 11 -8.10 -11.17 5.76
C VAL A 11 -8.51 -12.64 5.75
N LEU A 12 -7.62 -13.52 6.20
CA LEU A 12 -7.91 -14.95 6.24
C LEU A 12 -9.00 -15.30 7.26
N GLU A 13 -9.02 -14.59 8.37
CA GLU A 13 -10.07 -14.77 9.39
C GLU A 13 -11.43 -14.35 8.86
N SER A 14 -11.51 -13.18 8.25
CA SER A 14 -12.77 -12.65 7.72
C SER A 14 -13.16 -13.24 6.38
N ARG A 15 -12.19 -13.81 5.66
CA ARG A 15 -12.33 -14.30 4.29
C ARG A 15 -12.89 -13.25 3.33
N ASP A 16 -12.59 -11.99 3.59
CA ASP A 16 -13.08 -10.87 2.80
C ASP A 16 -11.90 -10.09 2.21
N LEU A 17 -11.74 -10.18 0.90
CA LEU A 17 -10.69 -9.49 0.16
C LEU A 17 -11.17 -8.17 -0.44
N ALA A 18 -12.48 -7.89 -0.40
CA ALA A 18 -13.02 -6.69 -1.02
C ALA A 18 -12.36 -5.40 -0.53
N PRO A 19 -12.14 -5.20 0.79
CA PRO A 19 -11.49 -3.97 1.24
C PRO A 19 -10.09 -3.78 0.67
N LEU A 20 -9.34 -4.86 0.45
CA LEU A 20 -8.01 -4.77 -0.15
C LEU A 20 -8.10 -4.36 -1.60
N PHE A 21 -9.00 -4.97 -2.37
CA PHE A 21 -9.16 -4.62 -3.78
C PHE A 21 -9.72 -3.22 -3.94
N ASP A 22 -10.60 -2.78 -3.06
CA ASP A 22 -11.13 -1.42 -3.07
C ASP A 22 -10.03 -0.39 -2.85
N ARG A 23 -9.00 -0.74 -2.07
CA ARG A 23 -7.85 0.13 -1.82
C ARG A 23 -6.75 -0.04 -2.85
N GLY A 24 -6.95 -0.85 -3.89
CA GLY A 24 -5.99 -1.06 -4.95
C GLY A 24 -4.74 -1.83 -4.51
N VAL A 25 -4.93 -2.88 -3.73
CA VAL A 25 -3.82 -3.69 -3.20
C VAL A 25 -2.86 -4.13 -4.30
N LYS A 26 -1.58 -4.04 -4.01
CA LYS A 26 -0.50 -4.48 -4.89
C LYS A 26 0.41 -5.44 -4.13
N ASP A 27 1.08 -6.31 -4.86
CA ASP A 27 2.03 -7.25 -4.26
C ASP A 27 3.14 -6.51 -3.52
N ALA A 28 3.49 -5.31 -3.97
CA ALA A 28 4.52 -4.48 -3.35
C ALA A 28 4.18 -4.03 -1.92
N TRP A 29 2.91 -4.13 -1.51
CA TRP A 29 2.53 -3.84 -0.12
C TRP A 29 3.15 -4.83 0.86
N PHE A 30 3.49 -6.02 0.39
CA PHE A 30 4.02 -7.11 1.21
C PHE A 30 5.50 -7.32 0.88
N VAL A 31 6.35 -7.11 1.88
CA VAL A 31 7.81 -7.29 1.73
C VAL A 31 8.35 -8.44 2.55
N ASP A 32 7.62 -8.85 3.60
CA ASP A 32 7.98 -10.03 4.36
C ASP A 32 7.88 -11.26 3.46
N GLY A 33 8.94 -12.05 3.38
CA GLY A 33 9.04 -13.14 2.42
C GLY A 33 7.92 -14.16 2.52
N GLU A 34 7.58 -14.61 3.73
CA GLU A 34 6.52 -15.58 3.91
C GLU A 34 5.14 -14.94 3.68
N VAL A 35 4.91 -13.76 4.25
CA VAL A 35 3.63 -13.05 4.09
C VAL A 35 3.36 -12.78 2.62
N LYS A 36 4.38 -12.36 1.88
CA LYS A 36 4.21 -12.11 0.45
C LYS A 36 3.86 -13.39 -0.32
N ARG A 37 4.50 -14.50 -0.01
CA ARG A 37 4.18 -15.77 -0.65
C ARG A 37 2.74 -16.20 -0.35
N VAL A 38 2.31 -16.05 0.89
CA VAL A 38 0.93 -16.35 1.26
C VAL A 38 -0.04 -15.41 0.56
N TRP A 39 0.28 -14.12 0.48
CA TRP A 39 -0.54 -13.16 -0.24
C TRP A 39 -0.71 -13.54 -1.72
N VAL A 40 0.38 -13.90 -2.38
CA VAL A 40 0.33 -14.30 -3.79
C VAL A 40 -0.56 -15.54 -3.94
N PHE A 41 -0.43 -16.50 -3.03
CA PHE A 41 -1.28 -17.69 -3.02
C PHE A 41 -2.75 -17.32 -2.85
N VAL A 42 -3.07 -16.43 -1.91
CA VAL A 42 -4.45 -15.98 -1.66
C VAL A 42 -5.01 -15.26 -2.88
N ARG A 43 -4.22 -14.39 -3.46
CA ARG A 43 -4.62 -13.65 -4.65
C ARG A 43 -4.92 -14.58 -5.83
N ASP A 44 -4.03 -15.53 -6.08
CA ASP A 44 -4.20 -16.47 -7.18
C ASP A 44 -5.38 -17.40 -6.94
N HIS A 45 -5.58 -17.82 -5.70
CA HIS A 45 -6.74 -18.64 -5.34
C HIS A 45 -8.05 -17.88 -5.58
N PHE A 46 -8.08 -16.60 -5.20
CA PHE A 46 -9.25 -15.76 -5.46
C PHE A 46 -9.50 -15.57 -6.94
N SER A 47 -8.45 -15.37 -7.73
CA SER A 47 -8.59 -15.27 -9.19
C SER A 47 -9.19 -16.51 -9.82
N LYS A 48 -8.82 -17.68 -9.26
CA LYS A 48 -9.25 -18.96 -9.82
C LYS A 48 -10.63 -19.38 -9.34
N TYR A 49 -10.93 -19.17 -8.06
CA TYR A 49 -12.15 -19.68 -7.44
C TYR A 49 -13.14 -18.61 -7.00
N ALA A 50 -12.79 -17.33 -7.16
CA ALA A 50 -13.60 -16.19 -6.77
C ALA A 50 -13.92 -16.15 -5.25
N GLU A 51 -13.08 -16.80 -4.46
CA GLU A 51 -13.23 -16.78 -2.98
C GLU A 51 -11.87 -16.83 -2.31
N CYS A 52 -11.83 -16.28 -1.09
CA CYS A 52 -10.63 -16.34 -0.25
C CYS A 52 -10.42 -17.77 0.23
N PRO A 53 -9.21 -18.32 0.17
CA PRO A 53 -8.95 -19.65 0.70
C PRO A 53 -9.20 -19.68 2.21
N SER A 54 -9.60 -20.83 2.73
CA SER A 54 -9.73 -21.02 4.18
C SER A 54 -8.35 -21.07 4.84
N LEU A 55 -8.32 -20.80 6.14
CA LEU A 55 -7.07 -20.91 6.90
C LEU A 55 -6.48 -22.33 6.81
N GLU A 56 -7.34 -23.33 6.78
CA GLU A 56 -6.91 -24.71 6.61
C GLU A 56 -6.15 -24.93 5.31
N VAL A 57 -6.67 -24.41 4.20
CA VAL A 57 -6.00 -24.49 2.90
C VAL A 57 -4.66 -23.77 2.92
N VAL A 58 -4.61 -22.59 3.54
CA VAL A 58 -3.36 -21.84 3.66
C VAL A 58 -2.33 -22.62 4.47
N THR A 59 -2.72 -23.19 5.59
CA THR A 59 -1.78 -23.93 6.44
C THR A 59 -1.33 -25.23 5.81
N GLN A 60 -2.13 -25.84 4.95
CA GLN A 60 -1.70 -27.01 4.18
C GLN A 60 -0.58 -26.67 3.20
N ASN A 61 -0.63 -25.49 2.59
CA ASN A 61 0.38 -25.02 1.63
C ASN A 61 1.55 -24.31 2.30
N PHE A 62 1.33 -23.73 3.47
CA PHE A 62 2.32 -22.99 4.24
C PHE A 62 2.29 -23.46 5.69
N PRO A 63 2.90 -24.63 5.99
CA PRO A 63 2.82 -25.18 7.34
C PRO A 63 3.44 -24.29 8.43
N SER A 64 4.34 -23.39 8.03
CA SER A 64 4.97 -22.44 8.96
C SER A 64 4.12 -21.21 9.22
N TRP A 65 2.99 -21.06 8.52
CA TRP A 65 2.12 -19.89 8.72
C TRP A 65 1.58 -19.86 10.14
N LYS A 66 1.76 -18.72 10.80
CA LYS A 66 1.26 -18.49 12.14
C LYS A 66 0.18 -17.43 12.09
N GLN A 67 -1.07 -17.88 12.18
CA GLN A 67 -2.21 -16.97 12.20
C GLN A 67 -2.16 -16.10 13.44
N HIS A 68 -2.31 -14.81 13.25
CA HIS A 68 -2.29 -13.84 14.32
C HIS A 68 -3.69 -13.27 14.53
N GLU A 69 -4.17 -13.29 15.77
CA GLU A 69 -5.44 -12.67 16.11
C GLU A 69 -5.19 -11.21 16.45
N SER A 70 -6.03 -10.33 15.92
CA SER A 70 -5.94 -8.91 16.19
C SER A 70 -7.35 -8.34 16.38
N PRO A 71 -7.57 -7.52 17.42
CA PRO A 71 -8.86 -6.84 17.59
C PRO A 71 -9.04 -5.67 16.65
N ASP A 72 -7.98 -5.28 15.94
CA ASP A 72 -8.00 -4.10 15.08
C ASP A 72 -8.85 -4.31 13.84
N ALA A 73 -9.48 -3.26 13.37
CA ALA A 73 -10.26 -3.29 12.15
C ALA A 73 -9.37 -3.51 10.93
N LEU A 74 -9.90 -4.21 9.93
CA LEU A 74 -9.17 -4.49 8.70
C LEU A 74 -8.68 -3.21 8.03
N GLU A 75 -9.51 -2.18 7.97
CA GLU A 75 -9.14 -0.90 7.36
C GLU A 75 -7.97 -0.23 8.07
N TYR A 76 -7.94 -0.29 9.39
CA TYR A 76 -6.82 0.23 10.16
C TYR A 76 -5.52 -0.51 9.80
N LEU A 77 -5.59 -1.83 9.67
CA LEU A 77 -4.42 -2.64 9.31
C LEU A 77 -3.94 -2.33 7.89
N ILE A 78 -4.87 -2.12 6.96
CA ILE A 78 -4.54 -1.68 5.60
C ILE A 78 -3.80 -0.33 5.65
N ASP A 79 -4.35 0.63 6.35
CA ASP A 79 -3.73 1.96 6.49
C ASP A 79 -2.33 1.86 7.08
N SER A 80 -2.14 1.00 8.07
CA SER A 80 -0.84 0.80 8.71
C SER A 80 0.19 0.23 7.75
N VAL A 81 -0.20 -0.77 6.97
CA VAL A 81 0.70 -1.38 5.97
C VAL A 81 1.06 -0.37 4.90
N VAL A 82 0.08 0.33 4.36
CA VAL A 82 0.30 1.34 3.31
C VAL A 82 1.20 2.45 3.82
N ALA A 83 0.95 2.96 5.02
CA ALA A 83 1.76 4.02 5.61
C ALA A 83 3.21 3.57 5.80
N THR A 84 3.42 2.36 6.29
CA THR A 84 4.77 1.82 6.48
C THR A 84 5.51 1.66 5.15
N ARG A 85 4.83 1.13 4.13
CA ARG A 85 5.44 0.97 2.81
C ARG A 85 5.75 2.31 2.17
N ARG A 86 4.83 3.26 2.28
CA ARG A 86 5.05 4.62 1.77
C ARG A 86 6.26 5.27 2.42
N SER A 87 6.34 5.19 3.74
CA SER A 87 7.45 5.77 4.50
C SER A 87 8.79 5.13 4.11
N SER A 88 8.84 3.80 4.01
CA SER A 88 10.05 3.10 3.61
C SER A 88 10.49 3.46 2.20
N SER A 89 9.56 3.53 1.27
CA SER A 89 9.85 3.90 -0.12
C SER A 89 10.31 5.34 -0.22
N PHE A 90 9.71 6.23 0.55
CA PHE A 90 10.11 7.62 0.60
C PHE A 90 11.55 7.77 1.11
N LEU A 91 11.91 7.06 2.18
CA LEU A 91 13.26 7.09 2.72
C LEU A 91 14.28 6.56 1.73
N LYS A 92 13.97 5.47 1.03
CA LYS A 92 14.85 4.93 -0.01
C LYS A 92 15.05 5.92 -1.14
N MET A 93 14.00 6.60 -1.54
CA MET A 93 14.08 7.62 -2.58
C MET A 93 15.00 8.76 -2.15
N LEU A 94 14.86 9.26 -0.92
CA LEU A 94 15.70 10.32 -0.38
C LEU A 94 17.16 9.87 -0.29
N GLU A 95 17.41 8.66 0.18
CA GLU A 95 18.76 8.12 0.29
C GLU A 95 19.42 8.00 -1.09
N SER A 96 18.69 7.50 -2.07
CA SER A 96 19.19 7.39 -3.45
C SER A 96 19.51 8.75 -4.05
N ALA A 97 18.62 9.71 -3.86
CA ALA A 97 18.81 11.05 -4.37
C ALA A 97 20.00 11.74 -3.70
N ALA A 98 20.12 11.59 -2.37
CA ALA A 98 21.22 12.19 -1.61
C ALA A 98 22.56 11.55 -2.00
N THR A 99 22.60 10.23 -2.14
CA THR A 99 23.83 9.51 -2.54
C THR A 99 24.28 9.93 -3.93
N THR A 100 23.34 10.01 -4.86
CA THR A 100 23.65 10.42 -6.24
C THR A 100 24.14 11.86 -6.27
N TYR A 101 23.47 12.76 -5.57
CA TYR A 101 23.92 14.14 -5.51
C TYR A 101 25.29 14.25 -4.83
N GLY A 102 25.52 13.49 -3.77
CA GLY A 102 26.79 13.49 -3.08
C GLY A 102 27.96 13.06 -3.98
N SER A 103 27.74 12.12 -4.88
CA SER A 103 28.78 11.61 -5.76
C SER A 103 28.94 12.42 -7.05
N THR A 104 27.86 12.91 -7.64
CA THR A 104 27.88 13.59 -8.94
C THR A 104 27.79 15.11 -8.82
N LYS A 105 27.26 15.64 -7.71
CA LYS A 105 26.93 17.05 -7.53
C LYS A 105 25.94 17.57 -8.57
N ASP A 106 25.19 16.67 -9.18
CA ASP A 106 24.21 16.99 -10.21
C ASP A 106 22.80 16.96 -9.62
N HIS A 107 22.26 18.15 -9.37
CA HIS A 107 20.93 18.26 -8.77
C HIS A 107 19.83 17.77 -9.71
N GLU A 108 20.03 17.86 -11.01
CA GLU A 108 19.04 17.37 -11.98
C GLU A 108 18.90 15.86 -11.91
N GLU A 109 20.01 15.15 -11.70
CA GLU A 109 20.00 13.71 -11.52
C GLU A 109 19.26 13.33 -10.24
N GLY A 110 19.52 14.06 -9.15
CA GLY A 110 18.80 13.88 -7.89
C GLY A 110 17.30 14.10 -8.06
N LEU A 111 16.91 15.14 -8.78
CA LEU A 111 15.50 15.42 -9.05
C LEU A 111 14.84 14.34 -9.88
N ARG A 112 15.56 13.76 -10.85
CA ARG A 112 15.02 12.64 -11.63
C ARG A 112 14.74 11.44 -10.76
N ILE A 113 15.63 11.15 -9.81
CA ILE A 113 15.43 10.04 -8.87
C ILE A 113 14.18 10.27 -8.03
N VAL A 114 13.98 11.49 -7.54
CA VAL A 114 12.79 11.84 -6.75
C VAL A 114 11.53 11.70 -7.60
N GLN A 115 11.54 12.21 -8.82
CA GLN A 115 10.39 12.10 -9.72
C GLN A 115 10.05 10.65 -10.04
N ALA A 116 11.06 9.84 -10.36
CA ALA A 116 10.87 8.42 -10.62
C ALA A 116 10.33 7.70 -9.39
N GLY A 117 10.80 8.08 -8.20
CA GLY A 117 10.33 7.51 -6.94
C GLY A 117 8.87 7.83 -6.68
N ILE A 118 8.42 9.05 -6.97
CA ILE A 118 7.02 9.45 -6.82
C ILE A 118 6.13 8.64 -7.76
N ILE A 119 6.54 8.48 -9.02
CA ILE A 119 5.80 7.68 -9.99
C ILE A 119 5.73 6.23 -9.52
N GLY A 120 6.84 5.68 -9.02
CA GLY A 120 6.86 4.32 -8.48
C GLY A 120 5.91 4.12 -7.32
N LEU A 121 5.81 5.11 -6.42
CA LEU A 121 4.84 5.06 -5.31
C LEU A 121 3.41 4.99 -5.83
N GLU A 122 3.08 5.77 -6.83
CA GLU A 122 1.74 5.76 -7.42
C GLU A 122 1.44 4.41 -8.09
N GLU A 123 2.39 3.87 -8.83
CA GLU A 123 2.23 2.57 -9.49
C GLU A 123 2.05 1.44 -8.50
N ASP A 124 2.71 1.50 -7.34
CA ASP A 124 2.61 0.49 -6.30
C ASP A 124 1.39 0.68 -5.41
N GLY A 125 0.52 1.63 -5.72
CA GLY A 125 -0.65 1.91 -4.90
C GLY A 125 -0.32 2.54 -3.56
N LEU A 126 0.88 3.08 -3.43
CA LEU A 126 1.37 3.73 -2.21
C LEU A 126 1.32 5.25 -2.29
N GLY A 127 0.88 5.78 -3.42
CA GLY A 127 0.58 7.18 -3.54
C GLY A 127 -0.54 7.56 -2.58
N LYS A 128 -0.71 8.84 -2.34
CA LYS A 128 -1.67 9.33 -1.34
C LYS A 128 -3.09 9.16 -1.85
N THR A 129 -3.64 7.96 -1.73
CA THR A 129 -5.01 7.68 -2.15
C THR A 129 -6.03 8.53 -1.39
N SER A 130 -5.76 8.79 -0.12
CA SER A 130 -6.53 9.76 0.64
C SER A 130 -6.42 11.16 0.04
N ASP A 131 -5.30 11.43 -0.65
CA ASP A 131 -5.08 12.69 -1.31
C ASP A 131 -5.64 12.71 -2.73
N VAL A 132 -5.89 11.56 -3.33
CA VAL A 132 -6.67 11.52 -4.57
C VAL A 132 -8.05 12.05 -4.28
N ASN A 133 -8.65 11.63 -3.17
CA ASN A 133 -9.90 12.23 -2.73
C ASN A 133 -9.72 13.67 -2.29
N LEU A 134 -8.55 14.00 -1.74
CA LEU A 134 -8.22 15.36 -1.36
C LEU A 134 -7.81 16.20 -2.56
N ILE A 135 -7.44 15.60 -3.67
CA ILE A 135 -7.21 16.31 -4.91
C ILE A 135 -8.54 16.57 -5.60
N ASP A 136 -9.42 15.59 -5.64
CA ASP A 136 -10.75 15.78 -6.21
C ASP A 136 -11.59 16.71 -5.33
N GLU A 137 -11.62 16.49 -4.04
CA GLU A 137 -12.36 17.35 -3.13
C GLU A 137 -11.75 18.75 -2.97
N PRO A 138 -10.42 18.88 -2.75
CA PRO A 138 -9.85 20.22 -2.72
C PRO A 138 -9.99 20.95 -4.04
N GLN A 139 -9.96 20.24 -5.15
CA GLN A 139 -10.22 20.85 -6.43
C GLN A 139 -11.63 21.40 -6.46
N LYS A 140 -12.60 20.61 -6.04
CA LYS A 140 -13.98 21.06 -5.93
C LYS A 140 -14.12 22.17 -4.91
N ARG A 141 -13.53 22.03 -3.75
CA ARG A 141 -13.56 23.06 -2.72
C ARG A 141 -12.85 24.32 -3.17
N TRP A 142 -11.78 24.17 -3.90
CA TRP A 142 -11.06 25.30 -4.45
C TRP A 142 -11.92 26.02 -5.48
N ASP A 143 -12.56 25.27 -6.35
CA ASP A 143 -13.47 25.84 -7.33
C ASP A 143 -14.66 26.53 -6.64
N GLU A 144 -15.24 25.89 -5.65
CA GLU A 144 -16.32 26.46 -4.84
C GLU A 144 -15.85 27.69 -4.09
N TYR A 145 -14.68 27.63 -3.49
CA TYR A 145 -14.11 28.73 -2.74
C TYR A 145 -13.83 29.91 -3.67
N THR A 146 -13.23 29.65 -4.79
CA THR A 146 -12.94 30.67 -5.80
C THR A 146 -14.24 31.28 -6.32
N PHE A 147 -15.23 30.42 -6.57
CA PHE A 147 -16.54 30.87 -7.02
C PHE A 147 -17.20 31.77 -5.98
N ARG A 148 -17.23 31.34 -4.72
CA ARG A 148 -17.81 32.14 -3.64
C ARG A 148 -17.07 33.44 -3.42
N LYS A 149 -15.75 33.42 -3.58
CA LYS A 149 -14.92 34.61 -3.42
C LYS A 149 -15.18 35.62 -4.52
N ASN A 150 -15.37 35.11 -5.72
CA ASN A 150 -15.59 35.98 -6.90
C ASN A 150 -17.07 36.29 -7.08
N ASN A 151 -17.97 35.51 -6.54
CA ASN A 151 -19.40 35.66 -6.63
C ASN A 151 -20.03 35.53 -5.24
N PRO A 152 -19.74 36.44 -4.35
CA PRO A 152 -20.28 36.41 -2.99
C PRO A 152 -21.80 36.56 -2.93
#